data_3c23ed10396c0fdf2ee40a377b8a51c6
#
_entry.id   3c23ed10396c0fdf2ee40a377b8a51c6
#
_cell.length_a   1.000
_cell.length_b   1.000
_cell.length_c   1.000
_cell.angle_alpha   90.00
_cell.angle_beta   90.00
_cell.angle_gamma   90.00
#
_symmetry.space_group_name_H-M   'P 1'
#
loop_
_entity.id
_entity.type
_entity.pdbx_description
1 polymer ?
#
loop_
_entity_poly.entity_id
_entity_poly.type
_entity_poly.pdbx_seq_one_letter_code
_entity_poly.pdbx_strand_id
1 'polypeptide(L)'
;VSVHQGRRVPAYLPHGLLFRNHLVVAKTRRGKSTLLVHMASYVMQRMAAGRERLLLVVVDPHQDLAEAVLGIVPSSLEDHVTYLNLADHERPVGLNLLDVALFPSRDRTAENVITMMNRPWPQNWGPRMEGALRAALMSLHEANQARPREAQYTLLDVVPTLSSSDFREEVLKQVPDRSLWAWWRDNYDRLGRSMQQQTANPVTTKVGRFLVTEAARLVLGQSRCTFDPRSQLREGGVLVVNSAVGLLGEGGAALVGATVLNLLGLVVEEQVALPPAQRSRLVALVDESSTLGAADYPRMLSELGKYGATFVLVTQSLAKLDAIDEALRPTVFSNIDGLTVFQVSAQDARYLTPELGGGLEVEDLTALDDFECYARWWADGRRLSTFSLRLDPPPPLDRARLLATAARSAERFGRPREEVAKEIEDALVKRGVKVVPSGQASATVAGAQQGTYRKPDEVQPTGKENPKIKGRSENRDRR
;
A
#
# COMPACT_ATOMS: atom_id res chain seq x y z
N VAL A 1 1.48 29.39 9.37
CA VAL A 1 1.18 30.85 9.30
C VAL A 1 0.61 31.16 7.93
N SER A 2 -0.49 31.89 7.86
CA SER A 2 -1.08 32.41 6.62
C SER A 2 -0.73 33.88 6.44
N VAL A 3 -0.73 34.38 5.20
CA VAL A 3 -0.56 35.83 4.93
C VAL A 3 -1.92 36.39 4.57
N HIS A 4 -2.42 37.35 5.35
CA HIS A 4 -3.65 38.04 5.09
C HIS A 4 -3.39 39.57 5.06
N GLN A 5 -3.73 40.22 3.94
CA GLN A 5 -3.46 41.66 3.72
C GLN A 5 -2.04 42.09 4.06
N GLY A 6 -1.05 41.29 3.65
CA GLY A 6 0.39 41.52 3.91
C GLY A 6 0.86 41.23 5.35
N ARG A 7 -0.04 40.77 6.24
CA ARG A 7 0.31 40.41 7.63
C ARG A 7 0.34 38.88 7.79
N ARG A 8 1.34 38.38 8.52
CA ARG A 8 1.41 36.96 8.92
C ARG A 8 0.43 36.73 10.07
N VAL A 9 -0.51 35.80 9.87
CA VAL A 9 -1.54 35.42 10.84
C VAL A 9 -1.38 33.93 11.17
N PRO A 10 -1.42 33.50 12.45
CA PRO A 10 -1.45 32.09 12.79
C PRO A 10 -2.63 31.40 12.10
N ALA A 11 -2.37 30.25 11.49
CA ALA A 11 -3.39 29.39 10.92
C ALA A 11 -3.37 28.05 11.66
N TYR A 12 -4.56 27.58 12.03
CA TYR A 12 -4.74 26.31 12.74
C TYR A 12 -5.49 25.34 11.86
N LEU A 13 -5.16 24.05 11.99
CA LEU A 13 -5.90 22.98 11.31
C LEU A 13 -7.35 22.99 11.80
N PRO A 14 -8.34 23.23 10.93
CA PRO A 14 -9.74 23.15 11.31
C PRO A 14 -10.08 21.71 11.72
N HIS A 15 -10.74 21.54 12.86
CA HIS A 15 -11.12 20.22 13.34
C HIS A 15 -11.96 19.43 12.31
N GLY A 16 -12.88 20.10 11.64
CA GLY A 16 -13.73 19.49 10.62
C GLY A 16 -12.97 18.95 9.40
N LEU A 17 -11.77 19.45 9.12
CA LEU A 17 -10.93 19.00 8.02
C LEU A 17 -10.48 17.55 8.20
N LEU A 18 -10.24 17.11 9.45
CA LEU A 18 -9.81 15.75 9.77
C LEU A 18 -10.85 14.67 9.40
N PHE A 19 -12.10 15.07 9.18
CA PHE A 19 -13.18 14.15 8.83
C PHE A 19 -13.67 14.37 7.39
N ARG A 20 -12.79 14.87 6.54
CA ARG A 20 -13.01 15.12 5.12
C ARG A 20 -11.83 14.61 4.30
N ASN A 21 -12.13 13.96 3.19
CA ASN A 21 -11.07 13.52 2.30
C ASN A 21 -10.24 14.69 1.81
N HIS A 22 -8.94 14.52 1.77
CA HIS A 22 -7.99 15.57 1.48
C HIS A 22 -6.91 15.08 0.52
N LEU A 23 -6.55 15.93 -0.44
CA LEU A 23 -5.41 15.70 -1.34
C LEU A 23 -4.29 16.69 -1.03
N VAL A 24 -3.08 16.17 -0.92
CA VAL A 24 -1.85 16.96 -0.82
C VAL A 24 -0.98 16.68 -2.04
N VAL A 25 -0.62 17.72 -2.79
CA VAL A 25 0.25 17.60 -3.97
C VAL A 25 1.50 18.42 -3.76
N ALA A 26 2.67 17.80 -3.92
CA ALA A 26 3.95 18.52 -3.76
C ALA A 26 5.12 17.74 -4.35
N LYS A 27 6.09 18.43 -4.94
CA LYS A 27 7.41 17.86 -5.22
C LYS A 27 8.08 17.31 -3.96
N THR A 28 9.10 16.51 -4.14
CA THR A 28 9.90 15.97 -3.02
C THR A 28 10.52 17.10 -2.19
N ARG A 29 10.59 16.94 -0.86
CA ARG A 29 11.20 17.86 0.12
C ARG A 29 10.54 19.24 0.21
N ARG A 30 9.26 19.39 -0.14
CA ARG A 30 8.54 20.67 -0.11
C ARG A 30 7.60 20.84 1.09
N GLY A 31 7.57 19.89 2.04
CA GLY A 31 6.79 20.01 3.28
C GLY A 31 5.62 19.04 3.43
N LYS A 32 5.43 18.07 2.50
CA LYS A 32 4.38 17.04 2.58
C LYS A 32 4.35 16.32 3.93
N SER A 33 5.46 15.66 4.26
CA SER A 33 5.57 14.87 5.49
C SER A 33 5.46 15.76 6.74
N THR A 34 5.95 17.00 6.70
CA THR A 34 5.76 18.00 7.77
C THR A 34 4.28 18.26 8.03
N LEU A 35 3.46 18.45 6.98
CA LEU A 35 2.02 18.61 7.12
C LEU A 35 1.37 17.38 7.75
N LEU A 36 1.73 16.18 7.29
CA LEU A 36 1.20 14.94 7.85
C LEU A 36 1.59 14.75 9.33
N VAL A 37 2.82 15.11 9.72
CA VAL A 37 3.25 15.08 11.13
C VAL A 37 2.42 16.05 11.97
N HIS A 38 2.15 17.27 11.47
CA HIS A 38 1.27 18.22 12.18
C HIS A 38 -0.16 17.67 12.31
N MET A 39 -0.71 17.05 11.26
CA MET A 39 -2.04 16.44 11.31
C MET A 39 -2.07 15.27 12.30
N ALA A 40 -1.09 14.37 12.26
CA ALA A 40 -0.97 13.25 13.20
C ALA A 40 -0.84 13.75 14.65
N SER A 41 0.05 14.72 14.90
CA SER A 41 0.24 15.34 16.21
C SER A 41 -1.06 15.92 16.76
N TYR A 42 -1.79 16.67 15.94
CA TYR A 42 -3.07 17.27 16.33
C TYR A 42 -4.11 16.20 16.71
N VAL A 43 -4.25 15.16 15.89
CA VAL A 43 -5.15 14.02 16.17
C VAL A 43 -4.77 13.33 17.47
N MET A 44 -3.51 12.95 17.63
CA MET A 44 -3.03 12.25 18.82
C MET A 44 -3.18 13.07 20.11
N GLN A 45 -2.95 14.38 20.06
CA GLN A 45 -3.17 15.26 21.20
C GLN A 45 -4.64 15.32 21.60
N ARG A 46 -5.58 15.32 20.65
CA ARG A 46 -7.02 15.28 20.95
C ARG A 46 -7.44 13.93 21.53
N MET A 47 -6.88 12.84 21.01
CA MET A 47 -7.11 11.49 21.56
C MET A 47 -6.57 11.40 23.01
N ALA A 48 -5.35 11.86 23.25
CA ALA A 48 -4.72 11.87 24.58
C ALA A 48 -5.51 12.74 25.59
N ALA A 49 -6.16 13.81 25.13
CA ALA A 49 -7.03 14.65 25.95
C ALA A 49 -8.46 14.06 26.14
N GLY A 50 -8.74 12.86 25.61
CA GLY A 50 -10.07 12.24 25.69
C GLY A 50 -11.16 12.95 24.86
N ARG A 51 -10.76 13.84 23.94
CA ARG A 51 -11.71 14.63 23.11
C ARG A 51 -12.13 13.91 21.85
N GLU A 52 -11.34 12.91 21.41
CA GLU A 52 -11.62 12.09 20.23
C GLU A 52 -11.30 10.63 20.54
N ARG A 53 -12.15 9.76 20.00
CA ARG A 53 -11.91 8.31 19.97
C ARG A 53 -12.00 7.87 18.53
N LEU A 54 -10.85 7.57 17.94
CA LEU A 54 -10.74 7.17 16.53
C LEU A 54 -9.49 6.30 16.32
N LEU A 55 -9.40 5.64 15.18
CA LEU A 55 -8.19 5.01 14.71
C LEU A 55 -7.45 5.97 13.77
N LEU A 56 -6.28 6.46 14.19
CA LEU A 56 -5.35 7.15 13.31
C LEU A 56 -4.48 6.12 12.60
N VAL A 57 -4.52 6.13 11.28
CA VAL A 57 -3.68 5.27 10.43
C VAL A 57 -2.66 6.13 9.72
N VAL A 58 -1.39 5.76 9.76
CA VAL A 58 -0.31 6.41 9.03
C VAL A 58 0.38 5.36 8.17
N VAL A 59 0.34 5.53 6.85
CA VAL A 59 1.00 4.62 5.91
C VAL A 59 2.16 5.35 5.25
N ASP A 60 3.34 4.81 5.45
CA ASP A 60 4.60 5.38 4.99
C ASP A 60 5.42 4.35 4.20
N PRO A 61 5.65 4.58 2.91
CA PRO A 61 6.52 3.73 2.10
C PRO A 61 8.02 3.85 2.43
N HIS A 62 8.45 4.96 3.04
CA HIS A 62 9.86 5.32 3.17
C HIS A 62 10.42 5.34 4.60
N GLN A 63 9.60 5.08 5.63
CA GLN A 63 9.98 5.04 7.04
C GLN A 63 10.09 6.41 7.75
N ASP A 64 10.46 7.48 7.07
CA ASP A 64 10.74 8.79 7.69
C ASP A 64 9.52 9.38 8.42
N LEU A 65 8.34 9.30 7.81
CA LEU A 65 7.08 9.75 8.41
C LEU A 65 6.68 8.84 9.59
N ALA A 66 6.83 7.54 9.44
CA ALA A 66 6.53 6.56 10.48
C ALA A 66 7.37 6.84 11.75
N GLU A 67 8.67 7.03 11.59
CA GLU A 67 9.57 7.39 12.70
C GLU A 67 9.20 8.72 13.35
N ALA A 68 8.92 9.75 12.53
CA ALA A 68 8.50 11.06 13.04
C ALA A 68 7.22 10.96 13.87
N VAL A 69 6.23 10.17 13.41
CA VAL A 69 4.97 9.98 14.14
C VAL A 69 5.18 9.19 15.43
N LEU A 70 5.96 8.10 15.41
CA LEU A 70 6.26 7.31 16.60
C LEU A 70 6.97 8.14 17.68
N GLY A 71 7.88 9.02 17.28
CA GLY A 71 8.64 9.86 18.20
C GLY A 71 7.83 10.99 18.86
N ILE A 72 6.61 11.27 18.40
CA ILE A 72 5.74 12.31 18.96
C ILE A 72 4.46 11.75 19.62
N VAL A 73 4.35 10.41 19.75
CA VAL A 73 3.20 9.77 20.40
C VAL A 73 3.10 10.24 21.84
N PRO A 74 1.95 10.77 22.30
CA PRO A 74 1.73 11.07 23.71
C PRO A 74 1.84 9.82 24.60
N SER A 75 2.40 9.96 25.82
CA SER A 75 2.63 8.83 26.72
C SER A 75 1.35 8.05 27.05
N SER A 76 0.20 8.74 27.10
CA SER A 76 -1.11 8.08 27.33
C SER A 76 -1.59 7.21 26.17
N LEU A 77 -0.97 7.31 24.99
CA LEU A 77 -1.33 6.52 23.81
C LEU A 77 -0.31 5.45 23.45
N GLU A 78 0.83 5.38 24.13
CA GLU A 78 1.91 4.44 23.77
C GLU A 78 1.44 2.97 23.76
N ASP A 79 0.54 2.59 24.68
CA ASP A 79 -0.03 1.23 24.73
C ASP A 79 -1.12 0.98 23.65
N HIS A 80 -1.56 2.03 22.96
CA HIS A 80 -2.54 1.98 21.88
C HIS A 80 -1.90 2.14 20.48
N VAL A 81 -0.56 2.03 20.40
CA VAL A 81 0.17 2.06 19.13
C VAL A 81 0.39 0.65 18.61
N THR A 82 0.05 0.46 17.35
CA THR A 82 0.44 -0.70 16.56
C THR A 82 1.36 -0.23 15.43
N TYR A 83 2.59 -0.72 15.44
CA TYR A 83 3.57 -0.44 14.40
C TYR A 83 3.80 -1.69 13.55
N LEU A 84 3.22 -1.69 12.34
CA LEU A 84 3.46 -2.72 11.35
C LEU A 84 4.73 -2.35 10.57
N ASN A 85 5.87 -2.75 11.09
CA ASN A 85 7.15 -2.51 10.43
C ASN A 85 7.52 -3.70 9.56
N LEU A 86 7.32 -3.58 8.24
CA LEU A 86 7.67 -4.63 7.30
C LEU A 86 9.20 -4.76 7.09
N ALA A 87 9.97 -3.83 7.62
CA ALA A 87 11.42 -3.92 7.68
C ALA A 87 11.93 -4.71 8.90
N ASP A 88 11.06 -5.02 9.85
CA ASP A 88 11.45 -5.79 11.04
C ASP A 88 11.53 -7.27 10.69
N HIS A 89 12.77 -7.74 10.49
CA HIS A 89 13.05 -9.14 10.21
C HIS A 89 13.11 -9.99 11.47
N GLU A 90 13.30 -9.41 12.65
CA GLU A 90 13.46 -10.13 13.90
C GLU A 90 12.10 -10.50 14.52
N ARG A 91 11.13 -9.61 14.38
CA ARG A 91 9.79 -9.82 14.93
C ARG A 91 8.69 -9.46 13.91
N PRO A 92 8.58 -10.23 12.80
CA PRO A 92 7.58 -9.96 11.77
C PRO A 92 6.15 -10.08 12.31
N VAL A 93 5.32 -9.12 11.91
CA VAL A 93 3.87 -9.12 12.18
C VAL A 93 3.17 -10.06 11.21
N GLY A 94 2.22 -10.86 11.68
CA GLY A 94 1.43 -11.77 10.84
C GLY A 94 0.21 -11.08 10.23
N LEU A 95 0.03 -11.28 8.91
CA LEU A 95 -1.12 -10.82 8.16
C LEU A 95 -1.62 -11.96 7.25
N ASN A 96 -2.49 -12.82 7.78
CA ASN A 96 -3.12 -13.86 6.97
C ASN A 96 -4.44 -13.36 6.38
N LEU A 97 -4.47 -13.19 5.07
CA LEU A 97 -5.69 -12.74 4.35
C LEU A 97 -6.82 -13.78 4.34
N LEU A 98 -6.54 -15.01 4.75
CA LEU A 98 -7.51 -16.10 4.87
C LEU A 98 -7.84 -16.44 6.32
N ASP A 99 -7.44 -15.60 7.30
CA ASP A 99 -7.77 -15.77 8.72
C ASP A 99 -9.28 -15.59 8.94
N VAL A 100 -9.99 -16.70 9.12
CA VAL A 100 -11.47 -16.71 9.22
C VAL A 100 -11.99 -16.00 10.47
N ALA A 101 -11.16 -15.80 11.49
CA ALA A 101 -11.55 -15.03 12.67
C ALA A 101 -11.68 -13.53 12.33
N LEU A 102 -10.87 -13.04 11.39
CA LEU A 102 -10.91 -11.64 10.94
C LEU A 102 -11.73 -11.46 9.66
N PHE A 103 -11.79 -12.47 8.80
CA PHE A 103 -12.47 -12.42 7.52
C PHE A 103 -13.52 -13.55 7.42
N PRO A 104 -14.67 -13.45 8.08
CA PRO A 104 -15.64 -14.55 8.13
C PRO A 104 -16.35 -14.81 6.80
N SER A 105 -16.39 -13.82 5.90
CA SER A 105 -17.08 -13.96 4.61
C SER A 105 -16.13 -14.48 3.54
N ARG A 106 -16.28 -15.74 3.13
CA ARG A 106 -15.52 -16.39 2.07
C ARG A 106 -15.50 -15.61 0.76
N ASP A 107 -16.69 -15.20 0.30
CA ASP A 107 -16.84 -14.56 -1.00
C ASP A 107 -16.20 -13.16 -1.01
N ARG A 108 -16.39 -12.38 0.06
CA ARG A 108 -15.75 -11.07 0.20
C ARG A 108 -14.23 -11.18 0.31
N THR A 109 -13.73 -12.18 1.04
CA THR A 109 -12.30 -12.43 1.17
C THR A 109 -11.68 -12.76 -0.19
N ALA A 110 -12.29 -13.67 -0.95
CA ALA A 110 -11.81 -14.01 -2.28
C ALA A 110 -11.84 -12.79 -3.23
N GLU A 111 -12.93 -12.02 -3.24
CA GLU A 111 -13.07 -10.83 -4.07
C GLU A 111 -11.99 -9.78 -3.77
N ASN A 112 -11.68 -9.55 -2.48
CA ASN A 112 -10.66 -8.58 -2.09
C ASN A 112 -9.27 -8.99 -2.54
N VAL A 113 -8.89 -10.26 -2.34
CA VAL A 113 -7.59 -10.77 -2.79
C VAL A 113 -7.48 -10.69 -4.31
N ILE A 114 -8.55 -11.02 -5.03
CA ILE A 114 -8.60 -10.92 -6.50
C ILE A 114 -8.44 -9.48 -6.96
N THR A 115 -9.20 -8.56 -6.40
CA THR A 115 -9.13 -7.12 -6.73
C THR A 115 -7.74 -6.57 -6.47
N MET A 116 -7.15 -6.89 -5.32
CA MET A 116 -5.80 -6.48 -4.94
C MET A 116 -4.74 -7.02 -5.92
N MET A 117 -4.90 -8.25 -6.40
CA MET A 117 -3.98 -8.84 -7.38
C MET A 117 -4.21 -8.36 -8.81
N ASN A 118 -5.45 -7.99 -9.17
CA ASN A 118 -5.79 -7.53 -10.50
C ASN A 118 -5.32 -6.10 -10.77
N ARG A 119 -5.50 -5.18 -9.83
CA ARG A 119 -5.21 -3.74 -10.01
C ARG A 119 -3.82 -3.44 -10.57
N PRO A 120 -2.72 -4.05 -10.08
CA PRO A 120 -1.39 -3.78 -10.63
C PRO A 120 -1.15 -4.34 -12.03
N TRP A 121 -1.97 -5.28 -12.49
CA TRP A 121 -1.78 -5.98 -13.78
C TRP A 121 -3.09 -6.27 -14.52
N PRO A 122 -3.93 -5.29 -14.79
CA PRO A 122 -5.26 -5.53 -15.39
C PRO A 122 -5.19 -6.14 -16.79
N GLN A 123 -4.16 -5.78 -17.57
CA GLN A 123 -3.98 -6.27 -18.95
C GLN A 123 -3.64 -7.76 -19.04
N ASN A 124 -3.14 -8.36 -17.97
CA ASN A 124 -2.75 -9.77 -17.90
C ASN A 124 -3.73 -10.59 -17.04
N TRP A 125 -5.01 -10.20 -17.03
CA TRP A 125 -6.06 -10.81 -16.23
C TRP A 125 -7.08 -11.49 -17.12
N GLY A 126 -7.18 -12.81 -17.03
CA GLY A 126 -8.10 -13.60 -17.85
C GLY A 126 -9.12 -14.37 -17.03
N PRO A 127 -10.33 -14.61 -17.58
CA PRO A 127 -11.44 -15.25 -16.84
C PRO A 127 -11.09 -16.64 -16.27
N ARG A 128 -10.31 -17.45 -16.98
CA ARG A 128 -9.90 -18.77 -16.51
C ARG A 128 -8.96 -18.70 -15.31
N MET A 129 -7.98 -17.77 -15.38
CA MET A 129 -7.06 -17.52 -14.29
C MET A 129 -7.80 -17.03 -13.05
N GLU A 130 -8.70 -16.06 -13.22
CA GLU A 130 -9.52 -15.52 -12.13
C GLU A 130 -10.40 -16.61 -11.51
N GLY A 131 -11.08 -17.41 -12.32
CA GLY A 131 -11.91 -18.52 -11.84
C GLY A 131 -11.11 -19.52 -11.01
N ALA A 132 -9.89 -19.88 -11.46
CA ALA A 132 -9.02 -20.80 -10.72
C ALA A 132 -8.50 -20.21 -9.41
N LEU A 133 -8.08 -18.93 -9.41
CA LEU A 133 -7.68 -18.21 -8.21
C LEU A 133 -8.85 -18.10 -7.21
N ARG A 134 -10.02 -17.71 -7.68
CA ARG A 134 -11.25 -17.62 -6.88
C ARG A 134 -11.61 -18.95 -6.21
N ALA A 135 -11.63 -20.04 -6.99
CA ALA A 135 -11.91 -21.38 -6.45
C ALA A 135 -10.86 -21.81 -5.41
N ALA A 136 -9.57 -21.53 -5.64
CA ALA A 136 -8.51 -21.83 -4.69
C ALA A 136 -8.69 -21.05 -3.37
N LEU A 137 -8.89 -19.73 -3.45
CA LEU A 137 -9.10 -18.86 -2.28
C LEU A 137 -10.33 -19.28 -1.48
N MET A 138 -11.45 -19.53 -2.15
CA MET A 138 -12.69 -19.94 -1.50
C MET A 138 -12.56 -21.31 -0.82
N SER A 139 -11.89 -22.27 -1.47
CA SER A 139 -11.66 -23.60 -0.90
C SER A 139 -10.75 -23.54 0.33
N LEU A 140 -9.65 -22.79 0.26
CA LEU A 140 -8.73 -22.61 1.38
C LEU A 140 -9.39 -21.89 2.56
N HIS A 141 -10.15 -20.83 2.27
CA HIS A 141 -10.86 -20.07 3.31
C HIS A 141 -11.93 -20.95 4.00
N GLU A 142 -12.69 -21.73 3.24
CA GLU A 142 -13.71 -22.60 3.80
C GLU A 142 -13.11 -23.75 4.60
N ALA A 143 -12.00 -24.33 4.12
CA ALA A 143 -11.25 -25.32 4.89
C ALA A 143 -10.71 -24.75 6.20
N ASN A 144 -10.35 -23.46 6.24
CA ASN A 144 -9.90 -22.79 7.46
C ASN A 144 -10.96 -22.70 8.55
N GLN A 145 -12.26 -22.78 8.21
CA GLN A 145 -13.34 -22.81 9.22
C GLN A 145 -13.26 -24.02 10.15
N ALA A 146 -12.71 -25.13 9.67
CA ALA A 146 -12.54 -26.36 10.46
C ALA A 146 -11.15 -26.48 11.10
N ARG A 147 -10.23 -25.52 10.84
CA ARG A 147 -8.84 -25.58 11.29
C ARG A 147 -8.59 -24.71 12.52
N PRO A 148 -7.71 -25.12 13.44
CA PRO A 148 -7.26 -24.24 14.51
C PRO A 148 -6.52 -23.04 13.90
N ARG A 149 -6.62 -21.89 14.56
CA ARG A 149 -6.10 -20.62 14.04
C ARG A 149 -4.59 -20.65 13.75
N GLU A 150 -3.86 -21.46 14.51
CA GLU A 150 -2.41 -21.69 14.39
C GLU A 150 -2.02 -22.60 13.21
N ALA A 151 -2.99 -23.15 12.50
CA ALA A 151 -2.76 -24.06 11.38
C ALA A 151 -3.60 -23.72 10.15
N GLN A 152 -4.08 -22.50 10.04
CA GLN A 152 -4.85 -22.04 8.87
C GLN A 152 -3.99 -21.96 7.63
N TYR A 153 -4.59 -22.23 6.49
CA TYR A 153 -4.00 -21.99 5.19
C TYR A 153 -3.81 -20.49 4.96
N THR A 154 -2.85 -20.16 4.11
CA THR A 154 -2.45 -18.80 3.78
C THR A 154 -2.41 -18.60 2.26
N LEU A 155 -1.98 -17.44 1.78
CA LEU A 155 -1.73 -17.23 0.35
C LEU A 155 -0.65 -18.16 -0.22
N LEU A 156 0.26 -18.68 0.60
CA LEU A 156 1.26 -19.66 0.19
C LEU A 156 0.62 -20.97 -0.33
N ASP A 157 -0.60 -21.26 0.13
CA ASP A 157 -1.33 -22.49 -0.24
C ASP A 157 -2.06 -22.41 -1.58
N VAL A 158 -2.20 -21.22 -2.15
CA VAL A 158 -2.86 -21.05 -3.45
C VAL A 158 -2.14 -21.81 -4.55
N VAL A 159 -0.81 -21.72 -4.58
CA VAL A 159 0.00 -22.38 -5.63
C VAL A 159 -0.07 -23.92 -5.52
N PRO A 160 0.14 -24.55 -4.36
CA PRO A 160 -0.03 -26.01 -4.23
C PRO A 160 -1.47 -26.45 -4.51
N THR A 161 -2.50 -25.68 -4.16
CA THR A 161 -3.90 -26.00 -4.49
C THR A 161 -4.12 -26.12 -6.01
N LEU A 162 -3.44 -25.29 -6.80
CA LEU A 162 -3.53 -25.33 -8.27
C LEU A 162 -2.63 -26.39 -8.89
N SER A 163 -1.44 -26.63 -8.34
CA SER A 163 -0.40 -27.47 -8.99
C SER A 163 -0.42 -28.94 -8.54
N SER A 164 -0.97 -29.24 -7.36
CA SER A 164 -0.98 -30.61 -6.79
C SER A 164 -2.43 -31.10 -6.62
N SER A 165 -2.77 -32.19 -7.31
CA SER A 165 -4.07 -32.86 -7.13
C SER A 165 -4.29 -33.37 -5.72
N ASP A 166 -3.24 -33.98 -5.14
CA ASP A 166 -3.31 -34.58 -3.81
C ASP A 166 -3.52 -33.52 -2.71
N PHE A 167 -2.78 -32.41 -2.80
CA PHE A 167 -2.98 -31.29 -1.88
C PHE A 167 -4.37 -30.67 -2.03
N ARG A 168 -4.84 -30.46 -3.26
CA ARG A 168 -6.17 -29.96 -3.54
C ARG A 168 -7.25 -30.87 -2.97
N GLU A 169 -7.10 -32.18 -3.12
CA GLU A 169 -8.02 -33.14 -2.55
C GLU A 169 -8.04 -33.10 -1.02
N GLU A 170 -6.86 -32.95 -0.39
CA GLU A 170 -6.75 -32.77 1.08
C GLU A 170 -7.52 -31.52 1.54
N VAL A 171 -7.35 -30.39 0.84
CA VAL A 171 -8.09 -29.16 1.13
C VAL A 171 -9.59 -29.40 0.97
N LEU A 172 -10.00 -29.98 -0.15
CA LEU A 172 -11.42 -30.20 -0.46
C LEU A 172 -12.11 -31.14 0.54
N LYS A 173 -11.42 -32.12 1.11
CA LYS A 173 -11.99 -32.99 2.18
C LYS A 173 -12.50 -32.19 3.39
N GLN A 174 -11.97 -30.97 3.59
CA GLN A 174 -12.36 -30.08 4.68
C GLN A 174 -13.43 -29.05 4.24
N VAL A 175 -13.83 -29.06 2.96
CA VAL A 175 -14.79 -28.11 2.37
C VAL A 175 -16.19 -28.78 2.29
N PRO A 176 -17.17 -28.29 3.06
CA PRO A 176 -18.53 -28.84 3.00
C PRO A 176 -19.30 -28.44 1.74
N ASP A 177 -18.96 -27.31 1.10
CA ASP A 177 -19.64 -26.81 -0.10
C ASP A 177 -19.40 -27.70 -1.32
N ARG A 178 -20.44 -28.46 -1.70
CA ARG A 178 -20.39 -29.35 -2.86
C ARG A 178 -20.29 -28.61 -4.21
N SER A 179 -20.66 -27.33 -4.25
CA SER A 179 -20.52 -26.52 -5.47
C SER A 179 -19.05 -26.25 -5.82
N LEU A 180 -18.19 -26.06 -4.82
CA LEU A 180 -16.74 -25.95 -5.02
C LEU A 180 -16.14 -27.26 -5.53
N TRP A 181 -16.55 -28.41 -4.99
CA TRP A 181 -16.16 -29.73 -5.50
C TRP A 181 -16.53 -29.91 -6.97
N ALA A 182 -17.78 -29.55 -7.33
CA ALA A 182 -18.24 -29.64 -8.70
C ALA A 182 -17.46 -28.70 -9.61
N TRP A 183 -17.17 -27.49 -9.16
CA TRP A 183 -16.36 -26.54 -9.93
C TRP A 183 -14.97 -27.10 -10.25
N TRP A 184 -14.25 -27.63 -9.24
CA TRP A 184 -12.91 -28.20 -9.44
C TRP A 184 -12.96 -29.37 -10.41
N ARG A 185 -13.86 -30.33 -10.21
CA ARG A 185 -14.04 -31.49 -11.08
C ARG A 185 -14.31 -31.07 -12.53
N ASP A 186 -15.24 -30.15 -12.75
CA ASP A 186 -15.79 -29.87 -14.08
C ASP A 186 -15.01 -28.80 -14.83
N ASN A 187 -14.38 -27.84 -14.14
CA ASN A 187 -13.71 -26.70 -14.78
C ASN A 187 -12.17 -26.77 -14.69
N TYR A 188 -11.60 -27.63 -13.82
CA TYR A 188 -10.14 -27.70 -13.64
C TYR A 188 -9.59 -29.10 -13.81
N ASP A 189 -10.10 -30.12 -13.10
CA ASP A 189 -9.51 -31.47 -13.10
C ASP A 189 -9.74 -32.21 -14.42
N ARG A 190 -10.83 -31.90 -15.15
CA ARG A 190 -11.07 -32.40 -16.51
C ARG A 190 -10.13 -31.83 -17.58
N LEU A 191 -9.43 -30.74 -17.27
CA LEU A 191 -8.46 -30.17 -18.19
C LEU A 191 -7.22 -31.08 -18.27
N GLY A 192 -6.66 -31.25 -19.46
CA GLY A 192 -5.37 -31.90 -19.62
C GLY A 192 -4.26 -31.10 -18.91
N ARG A 193 -3.18 -31.78 -18.51
CA ARG A 193 -2.07 -31.19 -17.74
C ARG A 193 -1.55 -29.87 -18.33
N SER A 194 -1.39 -29.80 -19.65
CA SER A 194 -0.94 -28.58 -20.33
C SER A 194 -1.87 -27.38 -20.06
N MET A 195 -3.20 -27.61 -20.15
CA MET A 195 -4.20 -26.56 -19.92
C MET A 195 -4.28 -26.18 -18.43
N GLN A 196 -4.15 -27.15 -17.52
CA GLN A 196 -4.04 -26.85 -16.08
C GLN A 196 -2.83 -25.95 -15.80
N GLN A 197 -1.67 -26.25 -16.37
CA GLN A 197 -0.47 -25.42 -16.24
C GLN A 197 -0.67 -24.02 -16.84
N GLN A 198 -1.26 -23.91 -18.03
CA GLN A 198 -1.56 -22.61 -18.63
C GLN A 198 -2.50 -21.76 -17.77
N THR A 199 -3.44 -22.40 -17.06
CA THR A 199 -4.35 -21.73 -16.14
C THR A 199 -3.66 -21.35 -14.81
N ALA A 200 -2.82 -22.22 -14.27
CA ALA A 200 -2.13 -22.03 -13.00
C ALA A 200 -0.93 -21.09 -13.07
N ASN A 201 -0.14 -21.12 -14.17
CA ASN A 201 1.09 -20.33 -14.29
C ASN A 201 0.90 -18.82 -14.08
N PRO A 202 -0.11 -18.16 -14.66
CA PRO A 202 -0.35 -16.73 -14.40
C PRO A 202 -0.65 -16.45 -12.93
N VAL A 203 -1.41 -17.32 -12.24
CA VAL A 203 -1.67 -17.20 -10.80
C VAL A 203 -0.39 -17.39 -10.02
N THR A 204 0.38 -18.45 -10.30
CA THR A 204 1.66 -18.75 -9.65
C THR A 204 2.63 -17.58 -9.78
N THR A 205 2.70 -16.98 -10.97
CA THR A 205 3.57 -15.82 -11.21
C THR A 205 3.14 -14.61 -10.39
N LYS A 206 1.84 -14.35 -10.31
CA LYS A 206 1.30 -13.21 -9.54
C LYS A 206 1.46 -13.44 -8.03
N VAL A 207 1.01 -14.59 -7.51
CA VAL A 207 1.20 -14.95 -6.10
C VAL A 207 2.68 -15.00 -5.74
N GLY A 208 3.53 -15.54 -6.64
CA GLY A 208 4.97 -15.56 -6.45
C GLY A 208 5.58 -14.17 -6.23
N ARG A 209 5.11 -13.14 -6.96
CA ARG A 209 5.59 -11.77 -6.76
C ARG A 209 5.33 -11.23 -5.35
N PHE A 210 4.22 -11.61 -4.74
CA PHE A 210 3.91 -11.26 -3.35
C PHE A 210 4.82 -11.95 -2.34
N LEU A 211 5.36 -13.10 -2.71
CA LEU A 211 6.05 -14.00 -1.79
C LEU A 211 7.54 -14.19 -2.13
N VAL A 212 8.06 -13.40 -3.10
CA VAL A 212 9.47 -13.48 -3.54
C VAL A 212 10.42 -13.11 -2.42
N THR A 213 10.11 -12.04 -1.67
CA THR A 213 10.99 -11.59 -0.59
C THR A 213 10.74 -12.37 0.70
N GLU A 214 11.79 -12.62 1.47
CA GLU A 214 11.67 -13.27 2.77
C GLU A 214 10.74 -12.49 3.69
N ALA A 215 10.89 -11.16 3.76
CA ALA A 215 10.06 -10.31 4.58
C ALA A 215 8.56 -10.43 4.26
N ALA A 216 8.19 -10.44 2.97
CA ALA A 216 6.78 -10.64 2.58
C ALA A 216 6.27 -12.03 2.98
N ARG A 217 7.10 -13.08 2.84
CA ARG A 217 6.74 -14.43 3.30
C ARG A 217 6.54 -14.49 4.81
N LEU A 218 7.43 -13.85 5.57
CA LEU A 218 7.32 -13.80 7.05
C LEU A 218 6.06 -13.06 7.51
N VAL A 219 5.56 -12.09 6.74
CA VAL A 219 4.33 -11.36 7.06
C VAL A 219 3.09 -12.12 6.58
N LEU A 220 3.02 -12.49 5.29
CA LEU A 220 1.81 -13.04 4.65
C LEU A 220 1.69 -14.57 4.78
N GLY A 221 2.75 -15.25 5.19
CA GLY A 221 2.81 -16.70 5.32
C GLY A 221 2.47 -17.22 6.70
N GLN A 222 2.27 -16.37 7.71
CA GLN A 222 1.83 -16.79 9.03
C GLN A 222 0.39 -17.27 8.99
N SER A 223 0.08 -18.31 9.76
CA SER A 223 -1.27 -18.94 9.79
C SER A 223 -2.36 -18.01 10.33
N ARG A 224 -2.01 -16.95 11.05
CA ARG A 224 -2.96 -16.00 11.67
C ARG A 224 -2.47 -14.56 11.56
N CYS A 225 -3.41 -13.63 11.62
CA CYS A 225 -3.08 -12.23 11.90
C CYS A 225 -2.68 -12.07 13.37
N THR A 226 -1.65 -11.29 13.63
CA THR A 226 -1.17 -11.03 14.99
C THR A 226 -1.74 -9.73 15.59
N PHE A 227 -2.47 -8.95 14.79
CA PHE A 227 -3.23 -7.77 15.24
C PHE A 227 -4.68 -7.87 14.75
N ASP A 228 -5.58 -7.22 15.47
CA ASP A 228 -7.01 -7.17 15.09
C ASP A 228 -7.43 -5.73 14.76
N PRO A 229 -7.57 -5.38 13.48
CA PRO A 229 -7.96 -4.04 13.06
C PRO A 229 -9.39 -3.65 13.47
N ARG A 230 -10.29 -4.63 13.72
CA ARG A 230 -11.64 -4.36 14.24
C ARG A 230 -11.60 -3.86 15.67
N SER A 231 -10.79 -4.52 16.50
CA SER A 231 -10.57 -4.13 17.88
C SER A 231 -9.98 -2.71 17.94
N GLN A 232 -8.94 -2.47 17.13
CA GLN A 232 -8.31 -1.16 17.07
C GLN A 232 -9.26 -0.06 16.59
N LEU A 233 -10.12 -0.33 15.59
CA LEU A 233 -11.12 0.64 15.14
C LEU A 233 -12.13 0.95 16.25
N ARG A 234 -12.58 -0.06 16.99
CA ARG A 234 -13.55 0.11 18.11
C ARG A 234 -12.94 0.82 19.31
N GLU A 235 -11.73 0.45 19.68
CA GLU A 235 -11.05 0.98 20.88
C GLU A 235 -10.41 2.33 20.64
N GLY A 236 -10.07 2.62 19.39
CA GLY A 236 -9.24 3.74 18.99
C GLY A 236 -7.77 3.42 19.18
N GLY A 237 -6.90 4.21 18.58
CA GLY A 237 -5.46 4.04 18.67
C GLY A 237 -4.71 4.62 17.48
N VAL A 238 -3.45 4.25 17.38
CA VAL A 238 -2.57 4.68 16.28
C VAL A 238 -2.01 3.44 15.60
N LEU A 239 -2.29 3.28 14.32
CA LEU A 239 -1.72 2.25 13.46
C LEU A 239 -0.73 2.90 12.51
N VAL A 240 0.55 2.61 12.68
CA VAL A 240 1.62 3.06 11.80
C VAL A 240 2.07 1.89 10.94
N VAL A 241 2.10 2.08 9.62
CA VAL A 241 2.50 1.06 8.64
C VAL A 241 3.72 1.58 7.89
N ASN A 242 4.86 0.96 8.12
CA ASN A 242 6.06 1.15 7.31
C ASN A 242 6.13 0.01 6.30
N SER A 243 5.85 0.29 5.03
CA SER A 243 5.91 -0.74 3.98
C SER A 243 7.31 -0.99 3.41
N ALA A 244 8.31 -0.24 3.86
CA ALA A 244 9.73 -0.47 3.65
C ALA A 244 10.13 -0.71 2.18
N VAL A 245 9.75 0.19 1.28
CA VAL A 245 10.03 0.10 -0.17
C VAL A 245 11.52 -0.18 -0.46
N GLY A 246 12.41 0.42 0.32
CA GLY A 246 13.86 0.23 0.16
C GLY A 246 14.34 -1.22 0.38
N LEU A 247 13.62 -2.02 1.16
CA LEU A 247 13.97 -3.42 1.48
C LEU A 247 13.12 -4.42 0.70
N LEU A 248 11.84 -4.14 0.53
CA LEU A 248 10.91 -5.06 -0.15
C LEU A 248 10.86 -4.86 -1.67
N GLY A 249 11.47 -3.78 -2.18
CA GLY A 249 11.27 -3.29 -3.53
C GLY A 249 9.88 -2.69 -3.73
N GLU A 250 9.72 -1.86 -4.76
CA GLU A 250 8.46 -1.12 -5.00
C GLU A 250 7.23 -2.04 -5.07
N GLY A 251 7.34 -3.18 -5.74
CA GLY A 251 6.21 -4.11 -5.92
C GLY A 251 5.75 -4.79 -4.63
N GLY A 252 6.67 -5.27 -3.80
CA GLY A 252 6.35 -5.98 -2.55
C GLY A 252 5.77 -5.04 -1.49
N ALA A 253 6.42 -3.90 -1.31
CA ALA A 253 6.00 -2.88 -0.36
C ALA A 253 4.65 -2.25 -0.70
N ALA A 254 4.46 -1.90 -1.99
CA ALA A 254 3.20 -1.39 -2.50
C ALA A 254 2.04 -2.34 -2.19
N LEU A 255 2.31 -3.62 -2.33
CA LEU A 255 1.30 -4.65 -2.20
C LEU A 255 0.87 -4.88 -0.75
N VAL A 256 1.82 -5.00 0.18
CA VAL A 256 1.48 -5.22 1.60
C VAL A 256 0.86 -3.96 2.20
N GLY A 257 1.37 -2.77 1.87
CA GLY A 257 0.77 -1.51 2.31
C GLY A 257 -0.67 -1.34 1.80
N ALA A 258 -0.91 -1.64 0.51
CA ALA A 258 -2.25 -1.64 -0.07
C ALA A 258 -3.16 -2.71 0.55
N THR A 259 -2.61 -3.87 0.91
CA THR A 259 -3.34 -4.93 1.61
C THR A 259 -3.88 -4.44 2.95
N VAL A 260 -3.05 -3.74 3.74
CA VAL A 260 -3.49 -3.18 5.02
C VAL A 260 -4.58 -2.12 4.81
N LEU A 261 -4.43 -1.22 3.83
CA LEU A 261 -5.46 -0.22 3.53
C LEU A 261 -6.78 -0.87 3.08
N ASN A 262 -6.72 -1.86 2.19
CA ASN A 262 -7.92 -2.58 1.73
C ASN A 262 -8.59 -3.33 2.89
N LEU A 263 -7.81 -3.97 3.77
CA LEU A 263 -8.29 -4.61 4.98
C LEU A 263 -9.03 -3.62 5.89
N LEU A 264 -8.45 -2.44 6.14
CA LEU A 264 -9.10 -1.39 6.92
C LEU A 264 -10.38 -0.92 6.26
N GLY A 265 -10.40 -0.81 4.94
CA GLY A 265 -11.61 -0.48 4.17
C GLY A 265 -12.75 -1.49 4.42
N LEU A 266 -12.43 -2.79 4.47
CA LEU A 266 -13.41 -3.84 4.79
C LEU A 266 -13.95 -3.72 6.21
N VAL A 267 -13.05 -3.52 7.17
CA VAL A 267 -13.42 -3.38 8.58
C VAL A 267 -14.32 -2.15 8.80
N VAL A 268 -14.04 -1.06 8.10
CA VAL A 268 -14.89 0.15 8.12
C VAL A 268 -16.26 -0.14 7.52
N GLU A 269 -16.34 -0.88 6.41
CA GLU A 269 -17.62 -1.25 5.79
C GLU A 269 -18.51 -2.12 6.68
N GLU A 270 -17.94 -2.99 7.50
CA GLU A 270 -18.70 -3.81 8.42
C GLU A 270 -19.55 -2.95 9.39
N GLN A 271 -19.19 -1.69 9.57
CA GLN A 271 -19.97 -0.73 10.35
C GLN A 271 -21.31 -0.34 9.69
N VAL A 272 -21.61 -0.84 8.49
CA VAL A 272 -22.94 -0.66 7.87
C VAL A 272 -24.07 -1.16 8.76
N ALA A 273 -23.80 -2.21 9.53
CA ALA A 273 -24.77 -2.78 10.49
C ALA A 273 -25.01 -1.89 11.72
N LEU A 274 -24.18 -0.86 11.95
CA LEU A 274 -24.28 0.03 13.09
C LEU A 274 -24.98 1.34 12.73
N PRO A 275 -25.81 1.89 13.64
CA PRO A 275 -26.33 3.24 13.50
C PRO A 275 -25.17 4.26 13.33
N PRO A 276 -25.34 5.33 12.55
CA PRO A 276 -24.26 6.30 12.28
C PRO A 276 -23.59 6.88 13.53
N ALA A 277 -24.34 7.10 14.60
CA ALA A 277 -23.82 7.65 15.86
C ALA A 277 -22.91 6.64 16.65
N GLN A 278 -22.97 5.35 16.31
CA GLN A 278 -22.18 4.30 16.96
C GLN A 278 -20.95 3.89 16.13
N ARG A 279 -20.81 4.43 14.92
CA ARG A 279 -19.67 4.13 14.05
C ARG A 279 -18.40 4.78 14.58
N SER A 280 -17.37 3.98 14.72
CA SER A 280 -16.02 4.46 15.04
C SER A 280 -15.42 5.19 13.83
N ARG A 281 -14.61 6.20 14.10
CA ARG A 281 -13.95 6.99 13.05
C ARG A 281 -12.56 6.45 12.74
N LEU A 282 -12.19 6.52 11.47
CA LEU A 282 -10.85 6.23 10.97
C LEU A 282 -10.35 7.44 10.20
N VAL A 283 -9.12 7.86 10.49
CA VAL A 283 -8.39 8.89 9.73
C VAL A 283 -7.11 8.26 9.20
N ALA A 284 -7.00 8.12 7.89
CA ALA A 284 -5.82 7.55 7.24
C ALA A 284 -4.99 8.64 6.57
N LEU A 285 -3.75 8.79 7.00
CA LEU A 285 -2.72 9.62 6.37
C LEU A 285 -1.85 8.71 5.51
N VAL A 286 -1.96 8.84 4.19
CA VAL A 286 -1.28 7.96 3.23
C VAL A 286 -0.23 8.75 2.47
N ASP A 287 1.03 8.62 2.89
CA ASP A 287 2.14 9.24 2.16
C ASP A 287 2.43 8.45 0.87
N GLU A 288 2.83 9.15 -0.16
CA GLU A 288 3.08 8.62 -1.50
C GLU A 288 2.01 7.60 -1.96
N SER A 289 0.73 7.98 -1.89
CA SER A 289 -0.40 7.12 -2.24
C SER A 289 -0.25 6.42 -3.60
N SER A 290 0.49 7.01 -4.52
CA SER A 290 0.80 6.43 -5.83
C SER A 290 1.67 5.17 -5.77
N THR A 291 2.47 4.97 -4.73
CA THR A 291 3.25 3.75 -4.55
C THR A 291 2.39 2.57 -4.11
N LEU A 292 1.21 2.82 -3.57
CA LEU A 292 0.26 1.82 -3.11
C LEU A 292 -0.85 1.57 -4.15
N GLY A 293 -0.48 1.43 -5.41
CA GLY A 293 -1.41 1.32 -6.55
C GLY A 293 -2.40 0.16 -6.49
N ALA A 294 -2.16 -0.86 -5.66
CA ALA A 294 -3.10 -1.96 -5.42
C ALA A 294 -4.21 -1.61 -4.41
N ALA A 295 -4.20 -0.42 -3.77
CA ALA A 295 -5.26 0.04 -2.89
C ALA A 295 -6.50 0.49 -3.69
N ASP A 296 -7.68 0.24 -3.13
CA ASP A 296 -8.97 0.60 -3.75
C ASP A 296 -9.36 2.05 -3.43
N TYR A 297 -8.54 3.01 -3.88
CA TYR A 297 -8.80 4.42 -3.64
C TYR A 297 -10.16 4.92 -4.15
N PRO A 298 -10.66 4.53 -5.34
CA PRO A 298 -11.97 4.93 -5.79
C PRO A 298 -13.07 4.61 -4.78
N ARG A 299 -13.10 3.38 -4.28
CA ARG A 299 -14.06 2.95 -3.26
C ARG A 299 -13.83 3.64 -1.91
N MET A 300 -12.56 3.74 -1.49
CA MET A 300 -12.20 4.40 -0.23
C MET A 300 -12.72 5.83 -0.17
N LEU A 301 -12.53 6.60 -1.23
CA LEU A 301 -12.93 8.01 -1.27
C LEU A 301 -14.43 8.21 -1.48
N SER A 302 -15.07 7.39 -2.33
CA SER A 302 -16.48 7.59 -2.70
C SER A 302 -17.46 6.96 -1.70
N GLU A 303 -17.06 5.86 -1.03
CA GLU A 303 -18.00 5.07 -0.26
C GLU A 303 -17.74 5.04 1.24
N LEU A 304 -16.48 5.00 1.69
CA LEU A 304 -16.17 4.73 3.09
C LEU A 304 -16.43 5.92 4.03
N GLY A 305 -16.57 7.13 3.49
CA GLY A 305 -16.92 8.32 4.27
C GLY A 305 -18.24 8.16 5.05
N LYS A 306 -19.24 7.53 4.44
CA LYS A 306 -20.52 7.23 5.10
C LYS A 306 -20.42 6.25 6.27
N TYR A 307 -19.34 5.49 6.33
CA TYR A 307 -19.05 4.55 7.41
C TYR A 307 -18.02 5.06 8.42
N GLY A 308 -17.58 6.32 8.30
CA GLY A 308 -16.71 6.97 9.26
C GLY A 308 -15.22 7.00 8.90
N ALA A 309 -14.82 6.60 7.70
CA ALA A 309 -13.43 6.71 7.25
C ALA A 309 -13.14 8.01 6.50
N THR A 310 -11.95 8.52 6.69
CA THR A 310 -11.41 9.70 5.99
C THR A 310 -9.99 9.40 5.52
N PHE A 311 -9.67 9.84 4.32
CA PHE A 311 -8.38 9.62 3.70
C PHE A 311 -7.71 10.94 3.34
N VAL A 312 -6.49 11.13 3.80
CA VAL A 312 -5.57 12.18 3.37
C VAL A 312 -4.55 11.51 2.44
N LEU A 313 -4.71 11.75 1.15
CA LEU A 313 -3.82 11.20 0.13
C LEU A 313 -2.73 12.20 -0.23
N VAL A 314 -1.50 11.74 -0.30
CA VAL A 314 -0.36 12.56 -0.69
C VAL A 314 0.25 12.01 -1.96
N THR A 315 0.53 12.87 -2.93
CA THR A 315 1.21 12.51 -4.18
C THR A 315 2.25 13.55 -4.58
N GLN A 316 3.25 13.12 -5.33
CA GLN A 316 4.28 14.03 -5.85
C GLN A 316 3.85 14.70 -7.15
N SER A 317 2.95 14.08 -7.91
CA SER A 317 2.40 14.63 -9.15
C SER A 317 1.07 13.96 -9.49
N LEU A 318 0.23 14.65 -10.26
CA LEU A 318 -1.04 14.11 -10.75
C LEU A 318 -0.82 12.96 -11.75
N ALA A 319 0.24 13.02 -12.55
CA ALA A 319 0.60 11.96 -13.48
C ALA A 319 0.85 10.61 -12.79
N LYS A 320 1.32 10.62 -11.53
CA LYS A 320 1.46 9.38 -10.75
C LYS A 320 0.12 8.76 -10.38
N LEU A 321 -0.93 9.54 -10.21
CA LEU A 321 -2.29 9.03 -9.99
C LEU A 321 -2.84 8.42 -11.29
N ASP A 322 -2.63 9.08 -12.43
CA ASP A 322 -3.05 8.58 -13.74
C ASP A 322 -2.35 7.26 -14.10
N ALA A 323 -1.11 7.09 -13.66
CA ALA A 323 -0.34 5.86 -13.90
C ALA A 323 -0.90 4.63 -13.15
N ILE A 324 -1.69 4.84 -12.07
CA ILE A 324 -2.39 3.76 -11.39
C ILE A 324 -3.66 3.38 -12.16
N ASP A 325 -4.48 4.39 -12.47
CA ASP A 325 -5.75 4.27 -13.19
C ASP A 325 -6.12 5.64 -13.75
N GLU A 326 -6.42 5.71 -15.04
CA GLU A 326 -6.81 6.97 -15.72
C GLU A 326 -8.05 7.62 -15.07
N ALA A 327 -8.94 6.81 -14.48
CA ALA A 327 -10.12 7.30 -13.76
C ALA A 327 -9.83 7.76 -12.33
N LEU A 328 -8.61 7.52 -11.79
CA LEU A 328 -8.33 7.81 -10.39
C LEU A 328 -8.28 9.31 -10.12
N ARG A 329 -7.61 10.10 -10.96
CA ARG A 329 -7.55 11.56 -10.78
C ARG A 329 -8.93 12.21 -10.77
N PRO A 330 -9.82 12.00 -11.75
CA PRO A 330 -11.19 12.52 -11.70
C PRO A 330 -11.95 12.07 -10.44
N THR A 331 -11.79 10.80 -10.05
CA THR A 331 -12.43 10.27 -8.83
C THR A 331 -11.93 10.96 -7.58
N VAL A 332 -10.62 11.21 -7.46
CA VAL A 332 -10.05 11.94 -6.32
C VAL A 332 -10.66 13.34 -6.23
N PHE A 333 -10.60 14.12 -7.30
CA PHE A 333 -11.10 15.52 -7.30
C PHE A 333 -12.60 15.63 -7.08
N SER A 334 -13.38 14.60 -7.45
CA SER A 334 -14.83 14.55 -7.17
C SER A 334 -15.17 14.21 -5.72
N ASN A 335 -14.23 13.67 -4.94
CA ASN A 335 -14.48 13.13 -3.60
C ASN A 335 -13.64 13.77 -2.48
N ILE A 336 -12.84 14.80 -2.79
CA ILE A 336 -12.08 15.54 -1.79
C ILE A 336 -12.77 16.84 -1.43
N ASP A 337 -12.75 17.19 -0.14
CA ASP A 337 -13.19 18.47 0.39
C ASP A 337 -12.01 19.41 0.70
N GLY A 338 -10.81 18.84 0.94
CA GLY A 338 -9.59 19.58 1.21
C GLY A 338 -8.56 19.40 0.10
N LEU A 339 -7.91 20.50 -0.27
CA LEU A 339 -6.78 20.50 -1.21
C LEU A 339 -5.67 21.37 -0.65
N THR A 340 -4.45 20.82 -0.61
CA THR A 340 -3.22 21.54 -0.25
C THR A 340 -2.16 21.31 -1.32
N VAL A 341 -1.64 22.39 -1.87
CA VAL A 341 -0.68 22.34 -2.97
C VAL A 341 0.57 23.11 -2.59
N PHE A 342 1.67 22.41 -2.43
CA PHE A 342 3.02 22.96 -2.35
C PHE A 342 3.59 23.21 -3.74
N GLN A 343 4.89 23.49 -3.86
CA GLN A 343 5.49 23.62 -5.16
C GLN A 343 5.28 22.36 -6.02
N VAL A 344 4.79 22.58 -7.25
CA VAL A 344 4.50 21.53 -8.25
C VAL A 344 5.13 21.84 -9.61
N SER A 345 4.98 20.93 -10.57
CA SER A 345 5.36 21.17 -11.97
C SER A 345 4.39 22.16 -12.64
N ALA A 346 4.83 22.82 -13.72
CA ALA A 346 3.94 23.68 -14.49
C ALA A 346 2.74 22.92 -15.08
N GLN A 347 2.91 21.64 -15.40
CA GLN A 347 1.83 20.79 -15.91
C GLN A 347 0.78 20.57 -14.83
N ASP A 348 1.19 20.19 -13.62
CA ASP A 348 0.27 19.99 -12.49
C ASP A 348 -0.37 21.32 -12.07
N ALA A 349 0.40 22.42 -12.07
CA ALA A 349 -0.09 23.75 -11.73
C ALA A 349 -1.26 24.20 -12.62
N ARG A 350 -1.20 23.94 -13.94
CA ARG A 350 -2.29 24.26 -14.87
C ARG A 350 -3.60 23.56 -14.52
N TYR A 351 -3.53 22.35 -13.95
CA TYR A 351 -4.72 21.64 -13.51
C TYR A 351 -5.16 22.11 -12.10
N LEU A 352 -4.21 22.35 -11.20
CA LEU A 352 -4.48 22.63 -9.80
C LEU A 352 -4.94 24.08 -9.53
N THR A 353 -4.50 25.05 -10.36
CA THR A 353 -4.90 26.46 -10.21
C THR A 353 -6.43 26.66 -10.26
N PRO A 354 -7.15 26.15 -11.29
CA PRO A 354 -8.62 26.26 -11.32
C PRO A 354 -9.28 25.47 -10.19
N GLU A 355 -8.70 24.35 -9.74
CA GLU A 355 -9.23 23.57 -8.61
C GLU A 355 -9.10 24.31 -7.28
N LEU A 356 -8.00 25.02 -7.05
CA LEU A 356 -7.83 25.89 -5.89
C LEU A 356 -8.76 27.10 -6.01
N GLY A 357 -8.85 27.71 -7.18
CA GLY A 357 -9.54 28.97 -7.38
C GLY A 357 -8.81 30.16 -6.78
N GLY A 358 -9.50 31.26 -6.52
CA GLY A 358 -8.92 32.44 -5.83
C GLY A 358 -8.08 33.33 -6.72
N GLY A 359 -8.12 33.16 -8.06
CA GLY A 359 -7.37 34.00 -9.00
C GLY A 359 -5.88 33.68 -9.04
N LEU A 360 -5.48 32.47 -8.62
CA LEU A 360 -4.11 32.00 -8.69
C LEU A 360 -3.69 31.74 -10.14
N GLU A 361 -2.43 32.00 -10.44
CA GLU A 361 -1.77 31.68 -11.71
C GLU A 361 -0.81 30.48 -11.55
N VAL A 362 -0.33 29.96 -12.69
CA VAL A 362 0.61 28.81 -12.71
C VAL A 362 1.89 29.13 -11.94
N GLU A 363 2.35 30.36 -12.08
CA GLU A 363 3.55 30.90 -11.46
C GLU A 363 3.46 30.86 -9.94
N ASP A 364 2.29 31.12 -9.36
CA ASP A 364 2.05 31.09 -7.91
C ASP A 364 2.36 29.70 -7.31
N LEU A 365 2.06 28.63 -8.04
CA LEU A 365 2.29 27.25 -7.58
C LEU A 365 3.69 26.73 -7.92
N THR A 366 4.31 27.23 -8.98
CA THR A 366 5.65 26.78 -9.40
C THR A 366 6.77 27.50 -8.69
N ALA A 367 6.52 28.71 -8.15
CA ALA A 367 7.50 29.56 -7.49
C ALA A 367 7.47 29.48 -5.95
N LEU A 368 6.62 28.63 -5.36
CA LEU A 368 6.54 28.46 -3.90
C LEU A 368 7.88 28.01 -3.31
N ASP A 369 8.21 28.60 -2.17
CA ASP A 369 9.36 28.21 -1.36
C ASP A 369 9.09 26.90 -0.58
N ASP A 370 10.13 26.37 0.06
CA ASP A 370 10.02 25.21 0.93
C ASP A 370 9.05 25.48 2.09
N PHE A 371 8.17 24.52 2.35
CA PHE A 371 7.14 24.57 3.38
C PHE A 371 6.05 25.63 3.15
N GLU A 372 5.99 26.25 1.97
CA GLU A 372 4.90 27.12 1.56
C GLU A 372 3.94 26.39 0.65
N CYS A 373 2.64 26.64 0.83
CA CYS A 373 1.59 26.05 0.04
C CYS A 373 0.36 26.97 -0.08
N TYR A 374 -0.47 26.70 -1.06
CA TYR A 374 -1.84 27.18 -1.10
C TYR A 374 -2.78 26.08 -0.64
N ALA A 375 -3.79 26.45 0.12
CA ALA A 375 -4.74 25.53 0.70
C ALA A 375 -6.17 26.00 0.48
N ARG A 376 -7.05 25.06 0.14
CA ARG A 376 -8.49 25.21 0.09
C ARG A 376 -9.11 24.15 0.99
N TRP A 377 -9.48 24.54 2.20
CA TRP A 377 -9.93 23.65 3.24
C TRP A 377 -11.41 23.77 3.54
N TRP A 378 -11.91 22.82 4.29
CA TRP A 378 -13.26 22.82 4.83
C TRP A 378 -13.23 23.17 6.32
N ALA A 379 -14.02 24.16 6.73
CA ALA A 379 -14.21 24.51 8.13
C ALA A 379 -15.63 25.02 8.37
N ASP A 380 -16.17 24.82 9.55
CA ASP A 380 -17.47 25.34 10.01
C ASP A 380 -18.62 25.07 9.02
N GLY A 381 -18.64 23.87 8.44
CA GLY A 381 -19.70 23.46 7.50
C GLY A 381 -19.59 24.07 6.10
N ARG A 382 -18.51 24.76 5.77
CA ARG A 382 -18.31 25.42 4.47
C ARG A 382 -16.89 25.24 3.93
N ARG A 383 -16.76 25.35 2.64
CA ARG A 383 -15.47 25.44 1.95
C ARG A 383 -14.89 26.84 2.16
N LEU A 384 -13.67 26.92 2.66
CA LEU A 384 -12.94 28.18 2.80
C LEU A 384 -12.47 28.69 1.44
N SER A 385 -12.31 30.00 1.31
CA SER A 385 -11.57 30.59 0.19
C SER A 385 -10.12 30.11 0.24
N THR A 386 -9.49 30.02 -0.92
CA THR A 386 -8.06 29.65 -1.02
C THR A 386 -7.19 30.66 -0.28
N PHE A 387 -6.23 30.19 0.47
CA PHE A 387 -5.30 30.99 1.24
C PHE A 387 -3.88 30.42 1.18
N SER A 388 -2.89 31.28 1.34
CA SER A 388 -1.49 30.85 1.47
C SER A 388 -1.21 30.35 2.88
N LEU A 389 -0.34 29.37 2.99
CA LEU A 389 0.08 28.79 4.26
C LEU A 389 1.58 28.51 4.24
N ARG A 390 2.28 28.88 5.31
CA ARG A 390 3.65 28.45 5.58
C ARG A 390 3.65 27.57 6.82
N LEU A 391 4.18 26.37 6.69
CA LEU A 391 4.25 25.43 7.81
C LEU A 391 5.32 25.85 8.81
N ASP A 392 5.02 25.68 10.08
CA ASP A 392 6.04 25.70 11.14
C ASP A 392 6.87 24.42 11.10
N PRO A 393 8.07 24.39 11.71
CA PRO A 393 8.82 23.15 11.89
C PRO A 393 7.96 22.08 12.58
N PRO A 394 8.12 20.79 12.24
CA PRO A 394 7.40 19.72 12.93
C PRO A 394 7.82 19.65 14.40
N PRO A 395 7.01 19.06 15.28
CA PRO A 395 7.40 18.77 16.65
C PRO A 395 8.74 18.03 16.68
N PRO A 396 9.62 18.31 17.66
CA PRO A 396 10.91 17.66 17.75
C PRO A 396 10.76 16.14 17.94
N LEU A 397 11.56 15.37 17.22
CA LEU A 397 11.59 13.92 17.30
C LEU A 397 12.21 13.47 18.63
N ASP A 398 11.46 12.79 19.47
CA ASP A 398 11.99 12.08 20.63
C ASP A 398 12.43 10.66 20.23
N ARG A 399 13.72 10.48 20.04
CA ARG A 399 14.30 9.21 19.58
C ARG A 399 14.17 8.08 20.61
N ALA A 400 14.23 8.40 21.90
CA ALA A 400 14.04 7.41 22.96
C ALA A 400 12.60 6.89 22.95
N ARG A 401 11.63 7.77 22.81
CA ARG A 401 10.21 7.42 22.67
C ARG A 401 9.94 6.60 21.43
N LEU A 402 10.48 6.98 20.28
CA LEU A 402 10.38 6.21 19.04
C LEU A 402 10.80 4.75 19.26
N LEU A 403 12.01 4.55 19.79
CA LEU A 403 12.54 3.20 20.01
C LEU A 403 11.71 2.41 21.02
N ALA A 404 11.30 3.04 22.11
CA ALA A 404 10.47 2.38 23.14
C ALA A 404 9.09 1.99 22.59
N THR A 405 8.44 2.88 21.82
CA THR A 405 7.13 2.60 21.23
C THR A 405 7.21 1.50 20.16
N ALA A 406 8.25 1.54 19.31
CA ALA A 406 8.47 0.50 18.30
C ALA A 406 8.75 -0.87 18.95
N ALA A 407 9.61 -0.93 19.96
CA ALA A 407 9.93 -2.16 20.68
C ALA A 407 8.68 -2.76 21.35
N ARG A 408 7.89 -1.94 22.06
CA ARG A 408 6.63 -2.36 22.71
C ARG A 408 5.63 -2.92 21.69
N SER A 409 5.50 -2.29 20.54
CA SER A 409 4.64 -2.79 19.47
C SER A 409 5.15 -4.11 18.90
N ALA A 410 6.46 -4.24 18.67
CA ALA A 410 7.08 -5.47 18.19
C ALA A 410 6.93 -6.63 19.18
N GLU A 411 7.03 -6.38 20.49
CA GLU A 411 6.78 -7.38 21.52
C GLU A 411 5.31 -7.85 21.53
N ARG A 412 4.38 -6.94 21.33
CA ARG A 412 2.93 -7.22 21.42
C ARG A 412 2.39 -7.89 20.16
N PHE A 413 2.82 -7.48 18.99
CA PHE A 413 2.24 -7.88 17.70
C PHE A 413 3.19 -8.67 16.81
N GLY A 414 4.50 -8.60 17.04
CA GLY A 414 5.50 -9.37 16.31
C GLY A 414 5.74 -10.74 16.95
N ARG A 415 6.13 -11.71 16.11
CA ARG A 415 6.52 -13.05 16.55
C ARG A 415 8.01 -13.27 16.25
N PRO A 416 8.74 -14.05 17.09
CA PRO A 416 10.13 -14.37 16.81
C PRO A 416 10.30 -14.96 15.41
N ARG A 417 11.25 -14.40 14.64
CA ARG A 417 11.51 -14.81 13.24
C ARG A 417 11.72 -16.32 13.09
N GLU A 418 12.49 -16.93 14.02
CA GLU A 418 12.79 -18.35 13.96
C GLU A 418 11.53 -19.22 14.08
N GLU A 419 10.59 -18.84 14.94
CA GLU A 419 9.31 -19.53 15.09
C GLU A 419 8.47 -19.41 13.82
N VAL A 420 8.39 -18.21 13.26
CA VAL A 420 7.63 -17.93 12.03
C VAL A 420 8.25 -18.66 10.84
N ALA A 421 9.57 -18.59 10.68
CA ALA A 421 10.27 -19.28 9.60
C ALA A 421 10.05 -20.80 9.67
N LYS A 422 10.16 -21.39 10.86
CA LYS A 422 9.89 -22.80 11.09
C LYS A 422 8.44 -23.18 10.78
N GLU A 423 7.46 -22.36 11.25
CA GLU A 423 6.05 -22.60 10.95
C GLU A 423 5.78 -22.65 9.43
N ILE A 424 6.37 -21.69 8.69
CA ILE A 424 6.23 -21.63 7.22
C ILE A 424 6.92 -22.82 6.56
N GLU A 425 8.12 -23.18 7.00
CA GLU A 425 8.87 -24.32 6.47
C GLU A 425 8.14 -25.64 6.71
N ASP A 426 7.69 -25.91 7.93
CA ASP A 426 6.90 -27.09 8.29
C ASP A 426 5.61 -27.19 7.47
N ALA A 427 4.96 -26.06 7.23
CA ALA A 427 3.80 -25.99 6.38
C ALA A 427 4.12 -26.31 4.91
N LEU A 428 5.21 -25.81 4.35
CA LEU A 428 5.64 -26.06 2.97
C LEU A 428 6.05 -27.55 2.79
N VAL A 429 6.77 -28.12 3.74
CA VAL A 429 7.14 -29.54 3.71
C VAL A 429 5.90 -30.44 3.70
N LYS A 430 4.92 -30.19 4.55
CA LYS A 430 3.64 -30.93 4.56
C LYS A 430 2.87 -30.83 3.24
N ARG A 431 3.08 -29.77 2.47
CA ARG A 431 2.49 -29.51 1.15
C ARG A 431 3.25 -30.17 0.00
N GLY A 432 4.32 -30.93 0.29
CA GLY A 432 5.15 -31.58 -0.72
C GLY A 432 6.05 -30.62 -1.53
N VAL A 433 6.21 -29.37 -1.07
CA VAL A 433 7.15 -28.43 -1.66
C VAL A 433 8.56 -28.77 -1.18
N LYS A 434 9.47 -29.10 -2.11
CA LYS A 434 10.88 -29.29 -1.75
C LYS A 434 11.47 -27.96 -1.31
N VAL A 435 11.70 -27.80 -0.03
CA VAL A 435 12.38 -26.63 0.53
C VAL A 435 13.89 -26.87 0.36
N VAL A 436 14.55 -26.02 -0.42
CA VAL A 436 16.00 -25.96 -0.47
C VAL A 436 16.44 -25.09 0.73
N PRO A 437 17.23 -25.63 1.68
CA PRO A 437 17.66 -24.85 2.85
C PRO A 437 18.37 -23.57 2.42
N SER A 438 18.00 -22.46 3.01
CA SER A 438 18.49 -21.11 2.70
C SER A 438 20.02 -20.91 2.82
N GLY A 439 20.76 -21.89 3.37
CA GLY A 439 22.22 -21.90 3.44
C GLY A 439 22.94 -22.40 2.19
N GLN A 440 22.23 -23.01 1.20
CA GLN A 440 22.86 -23.54 -0.02
C GLN A 440 22.60 -22.71 -1.28
N ALA A 441 21.69 -21.75 -1.24
CA ALA A 441 21.36 -20.91 -2.39
C ALA A 441 22.47 -19.91 -2.75
N SER A 442 23.37 -19.55 -1.82
CA SER A 442 24.49 -18.64 -2.08
C SER A 442 25.70 -19.31 -2.74
N ALA A 443 25.80 -20.65 -2.72
CA ALA A 443 26.93 -21.35 -3.32
C ALA A 443 26.72 -21.69 -4.81
N THR A 444 25.46 -21.74 -5.28
CA THR A 444 25.15 -22.15 -6.66
C THR A 444 25.13 -20.98 -7.64
N VAL A 445 24.96 -19.73 -7.16
CA VAL A 445 25.01 -18.53 -8.01
C VAL A 445 26.45 -18.03 -8.21
N ALA A 446 27.36 -18.34 -7.31
CA ALA A 446 28.79 -17.99 -7.45
C ALA A 446 29.57 -18.90 -8.45
N GLY A 447 29.01 -20.03 -8.83
CA GLY A 447 29.62 -20.98 -9.79
C GLY A 447 29.25 -20.79 -11.26
N ALA A 448 28.28 -19.93 -11.57
CA ALA A 448 27.74 -19.75 -12.93
C ALA A 448 28.23 -18.49 -13.65
N GLN A 449 29.13 -17.69 -13.08
CA GLN A 449 29.68 -16.47 -13.69
C GLN A 449 31.19 -16.51 -13.94
N GLN A 450 31.76 -17.68 -14.23
CA GLN A 450 33.08 -17.76 -14.88
C GLN A 450 32.95 -18.26 -16.33
N GLY A 451 32.13 -17.55 -17.09
CA GLY A 451 32.14 -17.58 -18.56
C GLY A 451 33.06 -16.47 -19.04
N THR A 452 34.21 -16.87 -19.56
CA THR A 452 35.30 -16.06 -20.13
C THR A 452 34.78 -14.95 -21.05
N TYR A 453 34.88 -13.72 -20.59
CA TYR A 453 34.78 -12.53 -21.44
C TYR A 453 36.06 -12.39 -22.24
N ARG A 454 36.08 -12.79 -23.54
CA ARG A 454 37.13 -12.43 -24.50
C ARG A 454 37.02 -10.96 -24.81
N LYS A 455 38.05 -10.19 -24.47
CA LYS A 455 38.22 -8.79 -24.95
C LYS A 455 38.27 -8.83 -26.49
N PRO A 456 37.60 -7.91 -27.21
CA PRO A 456 37.86 -7.69 -28.63
C PRO A 456 39.27 -7.06 -28.78
N ASP A 457 40.03 -7.59 -29.75
CA ASP A 457 41.36 -7.16 -30.11
C ASP A 457 41.39 -5.68 -30.54
N GLU A 458 42.41 -4.97 -30.09
CA GLU A 458 42.81 -3.66 -30.54
C GLU A 458 43.08 -3.66 -32.05
N VAL A 459 42.26 -2.95 -32.81
CA VAL A 459 42.53 -2.65 -34.23
C VAL A 459 43.34 -1.36 -34.29
N GLN A 460 44.61 -1.50 -34.69
CA GLN A 460 45.49 -0.37 -35.03
C GLN A 460 44.94 0.42 -36.25
N PRO A 461 45.12 1.75 -36.28
CA PRO A 461 44.67 2.56 -37.37
C PRO A 461 45.67 2.54 -38.53
N THR A 462 45.28 1.94 -39.65
CA THR A 462 45.97 2.16 -40.93
C THR A 462 45.39 3.38 -41.60
N GLY A 463 46.23 4.39 -41.77
CA GLY A 463 45.89 5.58 -42.55
C GLY A 463 45.65 5.25 -44.01
N LYS A 464 44.65 5.89 -44.59
CA LYS A 464 44.61 6.30 -46.01
C LYS A 464 43.68 7.48 -46.21
N GLU A 465 44.19 8.33 -47.03
CA GLU A 465 43.86 9.66 -47.45
C GLU A 465 42.42 9.90 -47.94
N ASN A 466 42.01 11.15 -47.75
CA ASN A 466 40.83 11.84 -48.26
C ASN A 466 40.86 12.00 -49.77
N PRO A 467 39.74 11.98 -50.46
CA PRO A 467 39.55 12.88 -51.56
C PRO A 467 38.37 13.86 -51.39
N LYS A 468 38.69 15.09 -51.67
CA LYS A 468 37.89 16.29 -51.80
C LYS A 468 36.60 16.04 -52.57
N ILE A 469 35.49 16.52 -52.06
CA ILE A 469 34.29 16.80 -52.85
C ILE A 469 34.06 18.29 -52.86
N LYS A 470 34.05 18.80 -54.06
CA LYS A 470 33.77 20.17 -54.50
C LYS A 470 32.31 20.52 -54.21
N GLY A 471 32.10 21.76 -53.84
CA GLY A 471 30.78 22.36 -53.78
C GLY A 471 30.07 22.52 -55.11
N ARG A 472 28.77 22.60 -55.02
CA ARG A 472 27.93 23.33 -55.95
C ARG A 472 26.77 24.00 -55.20
N SER A 473 26.74 25.28 -55.36
CA SER A 473 25.72 26.26 -55.01
C SER A 473 24.54 26.23 -56.01
N GLU A 474 23.50 26.92 -55.61
CA GLU A 474 22.40 27.47 -56.44
C GLU A 474 21.25 26.48 -56.74
N ASN A 475 20.01 26.80 -56.65
CA ASN A 475 19.26 28.05 -56.83
C ASN A 475 17.77 27.85 -56.47
N ARG A 476 17.17 28.85 -55.85
CA ARG A 476 15.88 29.49 -56.17
C ARG A 476 14.58 28.73 -56.45
N ASP A 477 13.63 29.13 -55.63
CA ASP A 477 12.31 29.70 -56.02
C ASP A 477 11.08 28.81 -56.30
N ARG A 478 10.03 29.23 -55.62
CA ARG A 478 8.60 29.21 -56.01
C ARG A 478 7.83 27.89 -55.85
N ARG A 479 6.98 27.74 -54.91
CA ARG A 479 5.59 28.24 -54.77
C ARG A 479 5.00 27.91 -53.42
#